data_e5f0d6244a63675fab378081db71eb97
#
_entry.id   e5f0d6244a63675fab378081db71eb97
#
_cell.length_a   1.000
_cell.length_b   1.000
_cell.length_c   1.000
_cell.angle_alpha   90.00
_cell.angle_beta   90.00
_cell.angle_gamma   90.00
#
_symmetry.space_group_name_H-M   'P 1'
#
loop_
_entity.id
_entity.type
_entity.pdbx_description
1 polymer ?
#
loop_
_entity_poly.entity_id
_entity_poly.type
_entity_poly.pdbx_seq_one_letter_code
_entity_poly.pdbx_strand_id
1 'polypeptide(L)'
;PEGTIGVAPRVEGFYNIEREHFTFARAMPAGVEMGLDFLNNQMKAFGQMFAGKISVKDNLGSVISIGKMYGPRWDWERFWTITASLSILLAFMNLLPIPALDGGYVMFLIWEVITGRKVSDKVMEKAVTVGFFLLLGLMVFALGLDLWRHVFQGLF
;
A
#
# COMPACT_ATOMS: atom_id res chain seq x y z
N PRO A 1 17.06 -19.65 24.97
CA PRO A 1 17.61 -20.00 23.67
C PRO A 1 16.60 -20.96 23.02
N GLU A 2 15.67 -20.40 22.27
CA GLU A 2 14.74 -21.18 21.47
C GLU A 2 15.56 -21.71 20.29
N GLY A 3 15.81 -23.03 20.30
CA GLY A 3 16.51 -23.72 19.25
C GLY A 3 15.68 -23.70 17.99
N THR A 4 15.96 -22.78 17.09
CA THR A 4 15.52 -22.86 15.71
C THR A 4 16.16 -24.09 15.09
N ILE A 5 15.39 -25.16 14.95
CA ILE A 5 15.80 -26.32 14.14
C ILE A 5 15.95 -25.78 12.73
N GLY A 6 17.19 -25.67 12.24
CA GLY A 6 17.55 -25.12 10.93
C GLY A 6 17.11 -25.99 9.75
N VAL A 7 15.84 -26.38 9.73
CA VAL A 7 15.20 -27.05 8.59
C VAL A 7 14.48 -25.98 7.80
N ALA A 8 15.18 -25.38 6.83
CA ALA A 8 14.48 -24.64 5.77
C ALA A 8 13.73 -25.66 4.91
N PRO A 9 12.41 -25.61 4.81
CA PRO A 9 11.71 -26.49 3.88
C PRO A 9 12.24 -26.20 2.47
N ARG A 10 12.76 -27.22 1.81
CA ARG A 10 13.09 -27.15 0.39
C ARG A 10 11.76 -27.02 -0.36
N VAL A 11 11.42 -25.80 -0.72
CA VAL A 11 10.14 -25.48 -1.42
C VAL A 11 10.24 -25.83 -2.90
N GLU A 12 11.45 -26.08 -3.39
CA GLU A 12 11.71 -26.54 -4.75
C GLU A 12 11.11 -27.94 -4.94
N GLY A 13 10.02 -28.03 -5.67
CA GLY A 13 9.35 -29.30 -6.02
C GLY A 13 7.95 -29.49 -5.43
N PHE A 14 7.50 -28.66 -4.50
CA PHE A 14 6.13 -28.73 -3.93
C PHE A 14 5.11 -27.85 -4.64
N TYR A 15 5.56 -26.89 -5.46
CA TYR A 15 4.69 -26.04 -6.26
C TYR A 15 4.99 -26.22 -7.73
N ASN A 16 4.01 -26.72 -8.50
CA ASN A 16 4.02 -26.58 -9.95
C ASN A 16 3.76 -25.10 -10.26
N ILE A 17 4.80 -24.37 -10.63
CA ILE A 17 4.66 -23.01 -11.13
C ILE A 17 4.23 -23.13 -12.59
N GLU A 18 2.93 -23.10 -12.85
CA GLU A 18 2.39 -22.93 -14.19
C GLU A 18 2.50 -21.44 -14.57
N ARG A 19 3.29 -21.19 -15.63
CA ARG A 19 3.33 -19.85 -16.24
C ARG A 19 2.22 -19.75 -17.27
N GLU A 20 1.19 -18.99 -16.96
CA GLU A 20 0.15 -18.66 -17.92
C GLU A 20 0.65 -17.58 -18.89
N HIS A 21 0.65 -17.90 -20.18
CA HIS A 21 0.98 -16.95 -21.24
C HIS A 21 -0.30 -16.33 -21.79
N PHE A 22 -0.47 -15.03 -21.56
CA PHE A 22 -1.59 -14.27 -22.09
C PHE A 22 -1.25 -13.69 -23.47
N THR A 23 -2.16 -13.82 -24.44
CA THR A 23 -2.12 -12.96 -25.63
C THR A 23 -2.46 -11.53 -25.24
N PHE A 24 -1.98 -10.53 -25.97
CA PHE A 24 -2.21 -9.11 -25.67
C PHE A 24 -3.68 -8.78 -25.40
N ALA A 25 -4.60 -9.34 -26.21
CA ALA A 25 -6.04 -9.14 -26.03
C ALA A 25 -6.60 -9.74 -24.72
N ARG A 26 -6.01 -10.82 -24.22
CA ARG A 26 -6.42 -11.46 -22.95
C ARG A 26 -5.70 -10.87 -21.75
N ALA A 27 -4.54 -10.25 -21.95
CA ALA A 27 -3.77 -9.64 -20.88
C ALA A 27 -4.50 -8.42 -20.27
N MET A 28 -5.25 -7.65 -21.07
CA MET A 28 -5.98 -6.49 -20.56
C MET A 28 -7.07 -6.88 -19.54
N PRO A 29 -8.06 -7.75 -19.85
CA PRO A 29 -9.06 -8.14 -18.86
C PRO A 29 -8.44 -8.85 -17.66
N ALA A 30 -7.46 -9.73 -17.88
CA ALA A 30 -6.74 -10.40 -16.79
C ALA A 30 -6.03 -9.40 -15.86
N GLY A 31 -5.40 -8.38 -16.42
CA GLY A 31 -4.75 -7.31 -15.63
C GLY A 31 -5.75 -6.50 -14.80
N VAL A 32 -6.94 -6.22 -15.33
CA VAL A 32 -8.01 -5.55 -14.58
C VAL A 32 -8.50 -6.44 -13.43
N GLU A 33 -8.73 -7.73 -13.68
CA GLU A 33 -9.15 -8.70 -12.67
C GLU A 33 -8.11 -8.80 -11.55
N MET A 34 -6.83 -8.97 -11.89
CA MET A 34 -5.73 -8.98 -10.92
C MET A 34 -5.66 -7.70 -10.10
N GLY A 35 -5.89 -6.54 -10.72
CA GLY A 35 -5.92 -5.25 -10.05
C GLY A 35 -7.07 -5.13 -9.05
N LEU A 36 -8.26 -5.61 -9.41
CA LEU A 36 -9.43 -5.63 -8.53
C LEU A 36 -9.23 -6.60 -7.36
N ASP A 37 -8.67 -7.77 -7.61
CA ASP A 37 -8.32 -8.74 -6.58
C ASP A 37 -7.27 -8.19 -5.61
N PHE A 38 -6.27 -7.50 -6.14
CA PHE A 38 -5.28 -6.80 -5.31
C PHE A 38 -5.95 -5.79 -4.40
N LEU A 39 -6.84 -4.92 -4.92
CA LEU A 39 -7.57 -3.94 -4.10
C LEU A 39 -8.46 -4.62 -3.06
N ASN A 40 -9.17 -5.67 -3.43
CA ASN A 40 -10.03 -6.42 -2.51
C ASN A 40 -9.21 -7.04 -1.35
N ASN A 41 -8.06 -7.61 -1.66
CA ASN A 41 -7.15 -8.16 -0.66
C ASN A 41 -6.57 -7.05 0.23
N GLN A 42 -6.26 -5.89 -0.34
CA GLN A 42 -5.78 -4.74 0.42
C GLN A 42 -6.86 -4.20 1.38
N MET A 43 -8.13 -4.13 0.94
CA MET A 43 -9.26 -3.77 1.80
C MET A 43 -9.45 -4.74 2.95
N LYS A 44 -9.32 -6.05 2.68
CA LYS A 44 -9.38 -7.07 3.74
C LYS A 44 -8.24 -6.91 4.74
N ALA A 45 -7.02 -6.63 4.27
CA ALA A 45 -5.86 -6.40 5.12
C ALA A 45 -6.07 -5.18 6.03
N PHE A 46 -6.56 -4.06 5.49
CA PHE A 46 -6.92 -2.89 6.31
C PHE A 46 -8.01 -3.24 7.34
N GLY A 47 -9.06 -3.96 6.95
CA GLY A 47 -10.08 -4.42 7.87
C GLY A 47 -9.53 -5.26 9.02
N GLN A 48 -8.58 -6.14 8.75
CA GLN A 48 -7.90 -6.95 9.77
C GLN A 48 -6.98 -6.12 10.67
N MET A 49 -6.31 -5.09 10.12
CA MET A 49 -5.50 -4.14 10.89
C MET A 49 -6.37 -3.33 11.85
N PHE A 50 -7.51 -2.80 11.38
CA PHE A 50 -8.47 -2.08 12.24
C PHE A 50 -9.11 -2.97 13.29
N ALA A 51 -9.33 -4.25 12.98
CA ALA A 51 -9.81 -5.23 13.93
C ALA A 51 -8.74 -5.73 14.93
N GLY A 52 -7.51 -5.21 14.85
CA GLY A 52 -6.39 -5.58 15.71
C GLY A 52 -5.86 -7.01 15.51
N LYS A 53 -6.28 -7.69 14.43
CA LYS A 53 -5.85 -9.06 14.11
C LYS A 53 -4.45 -9.12 13.50
N ILE A 54 -4.01 -8.02 12.88
CA ILE A 54 -2.70 -7.89 12.25
C ILE A 54 -2.01 -6.67 12.85
N SER A 55 -0.74 -6.82 13.22
CA SER A 55 0.06 -5.74 13.76
C SER A 55 0.32 -4.67 12.69
N VAL A 56 -0.07 -3.44 12.97
CA VAL A 56 0.23 -2.29 12.11
C VAL A 56 1.74 -2.10 11.97
N LYS A 57 2.48 -2.28 13.08
CA LYS A 57 3.93 -2.10 13.10
C LYS A 57 4.65 -3.03 12.13
N ASP A 58 4.19 -4.28 12.00
CA ASP A 58 4.88 -5.29 11.19
C ASP A 58 4.52 -5.19 9.69
N ASN A 59 3.40 -4.55 9.38
CA ASN A 59 2.88 -4.43 8.01
C ASN A 59 3.06 -3.04 7.39
N LEU A 60 3.38 -2.02 8.19
CA LEU A 60 3.76 -0.72 7.65
C LEU A 60 5.23 -0.76 7.20
N GLY A 61 5.43 -0.61 5.90
CA GLY A 61 6.73 -0.39 5.29
C GLY A 61 6.83 1.04 4.75
N SER A 62 8.03 1.57 4.72
CA SER A 62 8.35 2.84 4.08
C SER A 62 9.03 2.62 2.72
N VAL A 63 9.53 3.69 2.15
CA VAL A 63 10.29 3.68 0.89
C VAL A 63 11.45 2.68 0.92
N ILE A 64 12.08 2.46 2.09
CA ILE A 64 13.18 1.50 2.25
C ILE A 64 12.65 0.06 2.09
N SER A 65 11.54 -0.27 2.74
CA SER A 65 10.89 -1.58 2.62
C SER A 65 10.42 -1.83 1.19
N ILE A 66 9.82 -0.83 0.53
CA ILE A 66 9.41 -0.90 -0.88
C ILE A 66 10.64 -1.15 -1.77
N GLY A 67 11.73 -0.41 -1.57
CA GLY A 67 12.97 -0.61 -2.32
C GLY A 67 13.51 -2.05 -2.22
N LYS A 68 13.41 -2.66 -1.05
CA LYS A 68 13.84 -4.05 -0.82
C LYS A 68 12.96 -5.08 -1.55
N MET A 69 11.68 -4.77 -1.79
CA MET A 69 10.79 -5.66 -2.55
C MET A 69 11.27 -5.91 -3.97
N TYR A 70 11.99 -4.95 -4.58
CA TYR A 70 12.58 -5.13 -5.91
C TYR A 70 13.69 -6.17 -5.93
N GLY A 71 14.31 -6.48 -4.79
CA GLY A 71 15.34 -7.51 -4.65
C GLY A 71 16.72 -7.08 -5.16
N PRO A 72 17.76 -7.90 -4.90
CA PRO A 72 19.15 -7.57 -5.25
C PRO A 72 19.49 -7.80 -6.72
N ARG A 73 18.66 -8.53 -7.46
CA ARG A 73 18.83 -8.81 -8.89
C ARG A 73 17.71 -8.19 -9.66
N TRP A 74 18.03 -7.59 -10.81
CA TRP A 74 17.04 -7.00 -11.70
C TRP A 74 16.17 -8.10 -12.30
N ASP A 75 14.87 -7.97 -12.10
CA ASP A 75 13.83 -8.86 -12.60
C ASP A 75 12.68 -8.00 -13.17
N TRP A 76 12.46 -8.09 -14.47
CA TRP A 76 11.47 -7.30 -15.17
C TRP A 76 10.04 -7.66 -14.76
N GLU A 77 9.73 -8.91 -14.52
CA GLU A 77 8.40 -9.37 -14.08
C GLU A 77 8.09 -8.78 -12.70
N ARG A 78 9.02 -8.91 -11.76
CA ARG A 78 8.91 -8.33 -10.42
C ARG A 78 8.80 -6.80 -10.48
N PHE A 79 9.62 -6.16 -11.31
CA PHE A 79 9.59 -4.71 -11.47
C PHE A 79 8.21 -4.21 -11.89
N TRP A 80 7.62 -4.78 -12.95
CA TRP A 80 6.32 -4.36 -13.44
C TRP A 80 5.19 -4.71 -12.47
N THR A 81 5.25 -5.87 -11.81
CA THR A 81 4.26 -6.30 -10.82
C THR A 81 4.23 -5.36 -9.63
N ILE A 82 5.39 -5.02 -9.05
CA ILE A 82 5.47 -4.09 -7.91
C ILE A 82 5.02 -2.70 -8.35
N THR A 83 5.47 -2.22 -9.50
CA THR A 83 5.10 -0.90 -10.02
C THR A 83 3.59 -0.79 -10.25
N ALA A 84 2.98 -1.80 -10.86
CA ALA A 84 1.53 -1.86 -11.06
C ALA A 84 0.76 -1.87 -9.72
N SER A 85 1.20 -2.71 -8.77
CA SER A 85 0.59 -2.80 -7.44
C SER A 85 0.68 -1.47 -6.68
N LEU A 86 1.83 -0.82 -6.70
CA LEU A 86 2.02 0.50 -6.08
C LEU A 86 1.16 1.58 -6.75
N SER A 87 1.05 1.56 -8.08
CA SER A 87 0.22 2.51 -8.82
C SER A 87 -1.26 2.37 -8.46
N ILE A 88 -1.76 1.13 -8.39
CA ILE A 88 -3.15 0.84 -8.00
C ILE A 88 -3.39 1.25 -6.54
N LEU A 89 -2.45 0.92 -5.64
CA LEU A 89 -2.55 1.29 -4.23
C LEU A 89 -2.56 2.82 -4.05
N LEU A 90 -1.68 3.53 -4.77
CA LEU A 90 -1.60 4.99 -4.72
C LEU A 90 -2.89 5.64 -5.25
N ALA A 91 -3.43 5.15 -6.37
CA ALA A 91 -4.70 5.61 -6.90
C ALA A 91 -5.84 5.40 -5.90
N PHE A 92 -5.90 4.22 -5.27
CA PHE A 92 -6.87 3.91 -4.24
C PHE A 92 -6.73 4.83 -3.01
N MET A 93 -5.51 5.02 -2.52
CA MET A 93 -5.25 5.91 -1.38
C MET A 93 -5.65 7.35 -1.68
N ASN A 94 -5.42 7.83 -2.91
CA ASN A 94 -5.82 9.17 -3.33
C ASN A 94 -7.35 9.35 -3.40
N LEU A 95 -8.10 8.27 -3.62
CA LEU A 95 -9.57 8.30 -3.61
C LEU A 95 -10.18 8.31 -2.19
N LEU A 96 -9.37 8.03 -1.16
CA LEU A 96 -9.88 8.06 0.22
C LEU A 96 -10.34 9.48 0.61
N PRO A 97 -11.40 9.59 1.43
CA PRO A 97 -11.94 10.87 1.86
C PRO A 97 -11.05 11.55 2.92
N ILE A 98 -9.78 11.71 2.61
CA ILE A 98 -8.80 12.33 3.49
C ILE A 98 -8.49 13.71 2.94
N PRO A 99 -8.72 14.80 3.71
CA PRO A 99 -8.28 16.13 3.30
C PRO A 99 -6.77 16.12 3.05
N ALA A 100 -6.32 16.80 2.00
CA ALA A 100 -4.99 16.79 1.41
C ALA A 100 -4.73 15.71 0.34
N LEU A 101 -5.66 14.76 0.14
CA LEU A 101 -5.70 13.87 -1.02
C LEU A 101 -6.83 14.30 -1.96
N ASP A 102 -6.81 13.79 -3.21
CA ASP A 102 -7.82 14.14 -4.23
C ASP A 102 -9.25 13.79 -3.77
N GLY A 103 -9.42 12.66 -3.07
CA GLY A 103 -10.70 12.24 -2.50
C GLY A 103 -11.26 13.22 -1.47
N GLY A 104 -10.42 13.96 -0.76
CA GLY A 104 -10.86 15.05 0.11
C GLY A 104 -11.51 16.20 -0.66
N TYR A 105 -10.94 16.58 -1.80
CA TYR A 105 -11.55 17.59 -2.67
C TYR A 105 -12.85 17.10 -3.28
N VAL A 106 -12.93 15.84 -3.67
CA VAL A 106 -14.16 15.21 -4.16
C VAL A 106 -15.27 15.27 -3.10
N MET A 107 -14.95 15.03 -1.82
CA MET A 107 -15.91 15.19 -0.73
C MET A 107 -16.46 16.62 -0.61
N PHE A 108 -15.60 17.62 -0.73
CA PHE A 108 -16.06 19.02 -0.71
C PHE A 108 -16.97 19.34 -1.89
N LEU A 109 -16.64 18.82 -3.10
CA LEU A 109 -17.51 18.97 -4.28
C LEU A 109 -18.85 18.27 -4.09
N ILE A 110 -18.88 17.06 -3.55
CA ILE A 110 -20.11 16.34 -3.24
C ILE A 110 -20.97 17.15 -2.24
N TRP A 111 -20.35 17.69 -1.20
CA TRP A 111 -21.02 18.56 -0.25
C TRP A 111 -21.66 19.78 -0.94
N GLU A 112 -20.92 20.44 -1.84
CA GLU A 112 -21.42 21.59 -2.60
C GLU A 112 -22.62 21.21 -3.48
N VAL A 113 -22.54 20.07 -4.16
CA VAL A 113 -23.63 19.57 -5.01
C VAL A 113 -24.90 19.26 -4.20
N ILE A 114 -24.74 18.62 -3.03
CA ILE A 114 -25.90 18.23 -2.20
C ILE A 114 -26.53 19.43 -1.48
N THR A 115 -25.71 20.34 -0.97
CA THR A 115 -26.20 21.47 -0.13
C THR A 115 -26.45 22.75 -0.91
N GLY A 116 -25.94 22.84 -2.16
CA GLY A 116 -25.95 24.06 -2.96
C GLY A 116 -25.07 25.18 -2.39
N ARG A 117 -24.23 24.88 -1.40
CA ARG A 117 -23.38 25.86 -0.70
C ARG A 117 -21.91 25.49 -0.79
N LYS A 118 -21.09 26.43 -1.23
CA LYS A 118 -19.65 26.28 -1.23
C LYS A 118 -19.11 26.14 0.20
N VAL A 119 -18.17 25.20 0.38
CA VAL A 119 -17.36 25.15 1.58
C VAL A 119 -16.48 26.41 1.61
N SER A 120 -16.42 27.10 2.75
CA SER A 120 -15.59 28.30 2.84
C SER A 120 -14.11 27.96 2.68
N ASP A 121 -13.35 28.84 2.02
CA ASP A 121 -11.92 28.65 1.76
C ASP A 121 -11.15 28.39 3.06
N LYS A 122 -11.52 29.06 4.15
CA LYS A 122 -10.91 28.88 5.47
C LYS A 122 -11.10 27.47 6.04
N VAL A 123 -12.26 26.85 5.79
CA VAL A 123 -12.55 25.48 6.26
C VAL A 123 -11.76 24.48 5.41
N MET A 124 -11.73 24.69 4.09
CA MET A 124 -10.97 23.86 3.17
C MET A 124 -9.46 23.93 3.46
N GLU A 125 -8.90 25.11 3.65
CA GLU A 125 -7.50 25.32 3.99
C GLU A 125 -7.13 24.61 5.31
N LYS A 126 -7.94 24.78 6.36
CA LYS A 126 -7.73 24.09 7.63
C LYS A 126 -7.80 22.56 7.48
N ALA A 127 -8.78 22.05 6.76
CA ALA A 127 -8.93 20.62 6.55
C ALA A 127 -7.71 20.04 5.80
N VAL A 128 -7.27 20.71 4.72
CA VAL A 128 -6.08 20.31 3.97
C VAL A 128 -4.82 20.39 4.84
N THR A 129 -4.68 21.42 5.65
CA THR A 129 -3.54 21.58 6.59
C THR A 129 -3.52 20.43 7.61
N VAL A 130 -4.65 20.10 8.21
CA VAL A 130 -4.75 18.96 9.15
C VAL A 130 -4.41 17.64 8.44
N GLY A 131 -4.97 17.40 7.24
CA GLY A 131 -4.67 16.23 6.45
C GLY A 131 -3.20 16.11 6.10
N PHE A 132 -2.56 17.23 5.72
CA PHE A 132 -1.13 17.29 5.43
C PHE A 132 -0.28 16.87 6.65
N PHE A 133 -0.54 17.45 7.83
CA PHE A 133 0.20 17.07 9.04
C PHE A 133 -0.04 15.62 9.47
N LEU A 134 -1.24 15.09 9.25
CA LEU A 134 -1.54 13.68 9.49
C LEU A 134 -0.71 12.78 8.58
N LEU A 135 -0.68 13.07 7.28
CA LEU A 135 0.14 12.32 6.31
C LEU A 135 1.63 12.44 6.59
N LEU A 136 2.10 13.65 6.92
CA LEU A 136 3.48 13.89 7.30
C LEU A 136 3.86 13.08 8.55
N GLY A 137 3.01 13.10 9.56
CA GLY A 137 3.20 12.31 10.78
C GLY A 137 3.26 10.80 10.51
N LEU A 138 2.36 10.30 9.65
CA LEU A 138 2.37 8.91 9.23
C LEU A 138 3.66 8.55 8.48
N MET A 139 4.11 9.43 7.59
CA MET A 139 5.37 9.24 6.85
C MET A 139 6.57 9.19 7.79
N VAL A 140 6.68 10.13 8.73
CA VAL A 140 7.76 10.16 9.72
C VAL A 140 7.72 8.91 10.61
N PHE A 141 6.53 8.48 11.01
CA PHE A 141 6.35 7.27 11.80
C PHE A 141 6.79 6.01 11.01
N ALA A 142 6.38 5.87 9.76
CA ALA A 142 6.75 4.75 8.91
C ALA A 142 8.27 4.71 8.65
N LEU A 143 8.88 5.87 8.35
CA LEU A 143 10.33 5.98 8.19
C LEU A 143 11.07 5.63 9.49
N GLY A 144 10.57 6.10 10.63
CA GLY A 144 11.15 5.79 11.94
C GLY A 144 11.12 4.29 12.25
N LEU A 145 10.00 3.63 11.95
CA LEU A 145 9.90 2.17 12.10
C LEU A 145 10.88 1.43 11.18
N ASP A 146 11.01 1.86 9.94
CA ASP A 146 11.93 1.23 8.99
C ASP A 146 13.39 1.42 9.38
N LEU A 147 13.78 2.62 9.80
CA LEU A 147 15.11 2.88 10.30
C LEU A 147 15.41 2.03 11.55
N TRP A 148 14.45 1.95 12.48
CA TRP A 148 14.59 1.11 13.66
C TRP A 148 14.83 -0.35 13.29
N ARG A 149 14.04 -0.91 12.39
CA ARG A 149 14.15 -2.31 11.95
C ARG A 149 15.46 -2.61 11.23
N HIS A 150 15.89 -1.69 10.35
CA HIS A 150 17.00 -1.96 9.45
C HIS A 150 18.35 -1.51 9.97
N VAL A 151 18.40 -0.53 10.86
CA VAL A 151 19.64 -0.01 11.44
C VAL A 151 19.91 -0.62 12.80
N PHE A 152 18.90 -0.67 13.66
CA PHE A 152 19.13 -1.10 15.06
C PHE A 152 18.96 -2.62 15.25
N GLN A 153 18.03 -3.27 14.58
CA GLN A 153 17.87 -4.73 14.69
C GLN A 153 18.88 -5.53 13.85
N GLY A 154 19.53 -4.91 12.87
CA GLY A 154 20.61 -5.51 12.09
C GLY A 154 21.99 -5.41 12.75
N LEU A 155 22.12 -4.73 13.89
CA LEU A 155 23.35 -4.56 14.65
C LEU A 155 23.48 -5.50 15.85
N PHE A 156 22.42 -6.21 16.22
CA PHE A 156 22.34 -7.20 17.29
C PHE A 156 21.82 -8.53 16.76
#